data_84232e997bf4e7b46c39942c99dd4f30
#
_entry.id   84232e997bf4e7b46c39942c99dd4f30
#
_cell.length_a   1.000
_cell.length_b   1.000
_cell.length_c   1.000
_cell.angle_alpha   90.00
_cell.angle_beta   90.00
_cell.angle_gamma   90.00
#
_symmetry.space_group_name_H-M   'P 1'
#
loop_
_entity.id
_entity.type
_entity.pdbx_description
1 polymer ?
#
loop_
_entity_poly.entity_id
_entity_poly.type
_entity_poly.pdbx_seq_one_letter_code
_entity_poly.pdbx_strand_id
1 'polypeptide(L)'
;DKLTFNGKDKSEQLTIPVLYVTRKEAQKYFKDPSATIDIKFTTALSEKKRTGHNVVGYIDNGAATTVVLGAHFDHLGYGEDGNSRNTSTERIIHNGADDNASGTAALIELAKKMKQSKANNNNYLFIAFSGEELGLYGSKYFTENPTIDLKTANYMINMDMVGRLSDSTKSVTIGGYG
;
A
#
# COMPACT_ATOMS: atom_id res chain seq x y z
N ASP A 1 -12.04 10.36 19.55
CA ASP A 1 -11.07 10.99 18.64
C ASP A 1 -9.80 10.12 18.60
N LYS A 2 -9.36 9.72 17.42
CA LYS A 2 -8.14 8.94 17.23
C LYS A 2 -7.04 9.90 16.77
N LEU A 3 -5.98 10.02 17.54
CA LEU A 3 -4.80 10.72 17.09
C LEU A 3 -4.04 9.86 16.09
N THR A 4 -3.63 10.45 14.99
CA THR A 4 -2.77 9.83 13.99
C THR A 4 -1.40 10.51 14.00
N PHE A 5 -0.36 9.71 13.90
CA PHE A 5 1.00 10.20 13.80
C PHE A 5 1.42 10.29 12.32
N ASN A 6 1.85 11.45 11.89
CA ASN A 6 2.42 11.64 10.56
C ASN A 6 3.96 11.73 10.66
N GLY A 7 4.63 10.61 10.46
CA GLY A 7 6.10 10.56 10.48
C GLY A 7 6.80 11.32 9.35
N LYS A 8 6.05 11.82 8.37
CA LYS A 8 6.58 12.66 7.26
C LYS A 8 6.48 14.16 7.55
N ASP A 9 5.80 14.52 8.63
CA ASP A 9 5.67 15.91 9.03
C ASP A 9 7.04 16.44 9.48
N LYS A 10 7.50 17.52 8.85
CA LYS A 10 8.76 18.18 9.15
C LYS A 10 8.59 19.45 9.98
N SER A 11 7.44 19.60 10.63
CA SER A 11 7.20 20.71 11.57
C SER A 11 8.26 20.74 12.65
N GLU A 12 8.60 21.93 13.12
CA GLU A 12 9.52 22.07 14.25
C GLU A 12 9.00 21.34 15.48
N GLN A 13 9.89 20.63 16.15
CA GLN A 13 9.56 19.95 17.39
C GLN A 13 9.21 20.95 18.48
N LEU A 14 8.11 20.70 19.17
CA LEU A 14 7.75 21.50 20.34
C LEU A 14 8.77 21.26 21.47
N THR A 15 9.20 22.35 22.10
CA THR A 15 10.15 22.30 23.22
C THR A 15 9.48 21.93 24.55
N ILE A 16 8.16 21.88 24.56
CA ILE A 16 7.36 21.51 25.74
C ILE A 16 6.54 20.24 25.44
N PRO A 17 6.31 19.37 26.42
CA PRO A 17 5.44 18.25 26.25
C PRO A 17 4.00 18.71 26.06
N VAL A 18 3.31 18.11 25.05
CA VAL A 18 1.90 18.36 24.77
C VAL A 18 1.12 17.08 24.97
N LEU A 19 0.10 17.14 25.79
CA LEU A 19 -0.80 16.03 26.07
C LEU A 19 -2.18 16.32 25.47
N TYR A 20 -2.70 15.37 24.71
CA TYR A 20 -4.08 15.41 24.29
C TYR A 20 -4.95 14.66 25.30
N VAL A 21 -5.96 15.33 25.84
CA VAL A 21 -6.93 14.74 26.76
C VAL A 21 -8.28 14.65 26.07
N THR A 22 -8.88 13.48 26.07
CA THR A 22 -10.21 13.30 25.47
C THR A 22 -11.25 14.14 26.22
N ARG A 23 -12.33 14.55 25.52
CA ARG A 23 -13.44 15.30 26.14
C ARG A 23 -13.98 14.58 27.37
N LYS A 24 -14.11 13.26 27.31
CA LYS A 24 -14.60 12.43 28.41
C LYS A 24 -13.71 12.55 29.64
N GLU A 25 -12.41 12.43 29.47
CA GLU A 25 -11.45 12.53 30.55
C GLU A 25 -11.33 13.98 31.07
N ALA A 26 -11.38 14.95 30.16
CA ALA A 26 -11.40 16.36 30.57
C ALA A 26 -12.62 16.69 31.45
N GLN A 27 -13.80 16.22 31.07
CA GLN A 27 -15.00 16.40 31.90
C GLN A 27 -14.94 15.70 33.24
N LYS A 28 -14.17 14.60 33.35
CA LYS A 28 -14.04 13.85 34.59
C LYS A 28 -13.04 14.49 35.56
N TYR A 29 -11.88 14.90 35.05
CA TYR A 29 -10.74 15.27 35.89
C TYR A 29 -10.43 16.78 35.91
N PHE A 30 -10.89 17.55 34.92
CA PHE A 30 -10.58 18.96 34.75
C PHE A 30 -11.82 19.86 34.88
N LYS A 31 -12.78 19.46 35.72
CA LYS A 31 -14.03 20.25 35.96
C LYS A 31 -13.80 21.53 36.73
N ASP A 32 -12.87 21.50 37.67
CA ASP A 32 -12.57 22.62 38.57
C ASP A 32 -11.30 23.34 38.06
N PRO A 33 -11.42 24.54 37.50
CA PRO A 33 -10.27 25.27 36.96
C PRO A 33 -9.31 25.76 38.09
N SER A 34 -9.72 25.71 39.35
CA SER A 34 -8.89 26.09 40.49
C SER A 34 -8.13 24.91 41.13
N ALA A 35 -8.44 23.68 40.71
CA ALA A 35 -7.80 22.50 41.24
C ALA A 35 -6.36 22.35 40.71
N THR A 36 -5.44 22.08 41.64
CA THR A 36 -4.09 21.65 41.28
C THR A 36 -4.13 20.15 40.98
N ILE A 37 -3.66 19.76 39.78
CA ILE A 37 -3.65 18.37 39.33
C ILE A 37 -2.20 17.95 39.03
N ASP A 38 -1.74 16.90 39.71
CA ASP A 38 -0.47 16.26 39.41
C ASP A 38 -0.67 15.18 38.35
N ILE A 39 -0.02 15.32 37.20
CA ILE A 39 -0.08 14.34 36.12
C ILE A 39 1.26 13.61 36.04
N LYS A 40 1.23 12.31 36.26
CA LYS A 40 2.38 11.43 36.01
C LYS A 40 2.08 10.55 34.84
N PHE A 41 2.94 10.57 33.83
CA PHE A 41 2.80 9.70 32.66
C PHE A 41 4.16 9.19 32.21
N THR A 42 4.13 8.02 31.57
CA THR A 42 5.29 7.47 30.89
C THR A 42 4.90 7.24 29.44
N THR A 43 5.72 7.70 28.52
CA THR A 43 5.54 7.44 27.10
C THR A 43 6.70 6.62 26.57
N ALA A 44 6.40 5.66 25.68
CA ALA A 44 7.40 4.93 24.97
C ALA A 44 7.01 4.85 23.50
N LEU A 45 7.95 5.10 22.63
CA LEU A 45 7.81 4.85 21.20
C LEU A 45 8.57 3.57 20.87
N SER A 46 7.91 2.62 20.24
CA SER A 46 8.56 1.43 19.71
C SER A 46 8.49 1.46 18.19
N GLU A 47 9.62 1.18 17.55
CA GLU A 47 9.67 1.00 16.11
C GLU A 47 9.36 -0.46 15.77
N LYS A 48 8.33 -0.70 14.96
CA LYS A 48 8.03 -2.03 14.42
C LYS A 48 8.50 -2.09 12.99
N LYS A 49 9.60 -2.81 12.77
CA LYS A 49 10.10 -3.07 11.42
C LYS A 49 9.42 -4.30 10.82
N ARG A 50 9.03 -4.19 9.57
CA ARG A 50 8.51 -5.29 8.76
C ARG A 50 9.29 -5.34 7.46
N THR A 51 9.54 -6.55 6.95
CA THR A 51 10.19 -6.75 5.66
C THR A 51 9.14 -7.24 4.67
N GLY A 52 9.00 -6.54 3.55
CA GLY A 52 8.21 -6.96 2.41
C GLY A 52 9.13 -7.54 1.34
N HIS A 53 8.57 -8.35 0.44
CA HIS A 53 9.28 -8.93 -0.69
C HIS A 53 8.44 -8.76 -1.94
N ASN A 54 9.02 -8.19 -3.00
CA ASN A 54 8.42 -8.28 -4.33
C ASN A 54 8.72 -9.67 -4.92
N VAL A 55 7.76 -10.21 -5.65
CA VAL A 55 7.98 -11.45 -6.42
C VAL A 55 8.12 -11.07 -7.88
N VAL A 56 9.24 -11.48 -8.49
CA VAL A 56 9.60 -11.11 -9.85
C VAL A 56 9.75 -12.36 -10.72
N GLY A 57 9.09 -12.35 -11.87
CA GLY A 57 9.23 -13.37 -12.91
C GLY A 57 9.62 -12.73 -14.23
N TYR A 58 10.47 -13.39 -15.02
CA TYR A 58 10.94 -12.87 -16.30
C TYR A 58 10.82 -13.90 -17.41
N ILE A 59 10.35 -13.47 -18.56
CA ILE A 59 10.37 -14.24 -19.81
C ILE A 59 11.33 -13.52 -20.75
N ASP A 60 12.47 -14.16 -20.99
CA ASP A 60 13.46 -13.70 -21.94
C ASP A 60 13.15 -14.26 -23.33
N ASN A 61 12.85 -13.38 -24.24
CA ASN A 61 12.63 -13.69 -25.66
C ASN A 61 13.80 -13.22 -26.54
N GLY A 62 14.90 -12.74 -25.96
CA GLY A 62 16.01 -12.12 -26.67
C GLY A 62 15.64 -10.78 -27.32
N ALA A 63 14.55 -10.14 -26.89
CA ALA A 63 14.06 -8.90 -27.47
C ALA A 63 14.83 -7.68 -26.93
N ALA A 64 14.86 -6.60 -27.69
CA ALA A 64 15.53 -5.35 -27.29
C ALA A 64 14.79 -4.61 -26.19
N THR A 65 13.48 -4.82 -26.07
CA THR A 65 12.61 -4.11 -25.12
C THR A 65 11.85 -5.07 -24.22
N THR A 66 11.44 -4.57 -23.07
CA THR A 66 10.70 -5.32 -22.03
C THR A 66 9.37 -4.63 -21.73
N VAL A 67 8.30 -5.40 -21.72
CA VAL A 67 7.00 -4.97 -21.17
C VAL A 67 6.94 -5.40 -19.71
N VAL A 68 6.62 -4.45 -18.82
CA VAL A 68 6.46 -4.71 -17.39
C VAL A 68 4.96 -4.89 -17.08
N LEU A 69 4.63 -5.95 -16.38
CA LEU A 69 3.28 -6.21 -15.88
C LEU A 69 3.34 -6.26 -14.35
N GLY A 70 2.50 -5.48 -13.70
CA GLY A 70 2.50 -5.34 -12.24
C GLY A 70 1.12 -5.51 -11.62
N ALA A 71 1.11 -5.97 -10.38
CA ALA A 71 -0.03 -5.93 -9.47
C ALA A 71 0.51 -5.99 -8.04
N HIS A 72 -0.13 -5.32 -7.09
CA HIS A 72 0.22 -5.56 -5.69
C HIS A 72 -0.54 -6.75 -5.13
N PHE A 73 0.03 -7.42 -4.14
CA PHE A 73 -0.57 -8.60 -3.52
C PHE A 73 -0.84 -8.46 -2.03
N ASP A 74 -0.39 -7.37 -1.43
CA ASP A 74 -0.75 -7.03 -0.05
C ASP A 74 -2.13 -6.36 0.01
N HIS A 75 -2.74 -6.41 1.20
CA HIS A 75 -3.97 -5.69 1.50
C HIS A 75 -4.00 -5.31 2.99
N LEU A 76 -5.08 -4.69 3.44
CA LEU A 76 -5.22 -4.05 4.75
C LEU A 76 -5.21 -5.01 5.95
N GLY A 77 -5.38 -6.32 5.76
CA GLY A 77 -5.49 -7.29 6.86
C GLY A 77 -6.66 -6.94 7.78
N TYR A 78 -6.39 -6.63 9.03
CA TYR A 78 -7.39 -6.14 10.00
C TYR A 78 -7.41 -4.61 10.13
N GLY A 79 -6.70 -3.89 9.27
CA GLY A 79 -6.64 -2.44 9.31
C GLY A 79 -5.79 -1.88 10.44
N GLU A 80 -4.84 -2.66 10.98
CA GLU A 80 -4.02 -2.26 12.12
C GLU A 80 -3.09 -1.09 11.82
N ASP A 81 -2.78 -0.85 10.56
CA ASP A 81 -1.92 0.24 10.12
C ASP A 81 -2.66 1.59 10.00
N GLY A 82 -3.96 1.59 10.29
CA GLY A 82 -4.76 2.82 10.31
C GLY A 82 -5.20 3.32 8.94
N ASN A 83 -4.97 2.56 7.88
CA ASN A 83 -5.35 2.86 6.49
C ASN A 83 -6.74 2.31 6.11
N SER A 84 -7.41 1.58 7.01
CA SER A 84 -8.78 1.12 6.80
C SER A 84 -9.78 2.27 6.88
N ARG A 85 -10.75 2.28 5.97
CA ARG A 85 -11.93 3.18 6.01
C ARG A 85 -13.07 2.63 6.88
N ASN A 86 -12.90 1.45 7.46
CA ASN A 86 -13.90 0.90 8.37
C ASN A 86 -13.96 1.72 9.66
N THR A 87 -15.14 2.22 9.98
CA THR A 87 -15.41 2.99 11.20
C THR A 87 -15.97 2.14 12.34
N SER A 88 -16.21 0.85 12.10
CA SER A 88 -16.66 -0.09 13.13
C SER A 88 -15.59 -0.28 14.20
N THR A 89 -16.03 -0.52 15.43
CA THR A 89 -15.16 -0.95 16.55
C THR A 89 -14.84 -2.44 16.51
N GLU A 90 -15.51 -3.19 15.63
CA GLU A 90 -15.27 -4.62 15.44
C GLU A 90 -13.99 -4.87 14.64
N ARG A 91 -13.22 -5.85 15.08
CA ARG A 91 -12.04 -6.30 14.37
C ARG A 91 -12.47 -7.23 13.24
N ILE A 92 -12.62 -6.68 12.04
CA ILE A 92 -12.98 -7.43 10.84
C ILE A 92 -11.78 -7.52 9.89
N ILE A 93 -11.70 -8.65 9.17
CA ILE A 93 -10.68 -8.82 8.14
C ILE A 93 -11.13 -8.14 6.85
N HIS A 94 -10.20 -7.44 6.20
CA HIS A 94 -10.36 -6.93 4.84
C HIS A 94 -9.88 -8.01 3.86
N ASN A 95 -10.80 -8.61 3.13
CA ASN A 95 -10.49 -9.81 2.32
C ASN A 95 -9.64 -9.53 1.09
N GLY A 96 -9.66 -8.31 0.54
CA GLY A 96 -8.82 -7.94 -0.60
C GLY A 96 -9.12 -8.70 -1.90
N ALA A 97 -10.38 -9.15 -2.10
CA ALA A 97 -10.72 -9.99 -3.25
C ALA A 97 -10.57 -9.25 -4.58
N ASP A 98 -11.05 -8.01 -4.65
CA ASP A 98 -10.89 -7.14 -5.81
C ASP A 98 -9.61 -6.32 -5.69
N ASP A 99 -9.36 -5.76 -4.55
CA ASP A 99 -8.18 -4.99 -4.18
C ASP A 99 -7.24 -5.83 -3.27
N ASN A 100 -6.17 -6.55 -3.75
CA ASN A 100 -5.93 -6.67 -5.18
C ASN A 100 -5.60 -8.14 -5.57
N ALA A 101 -6.36 -9.09 -5.00
CA ALA A 101 -6.24 -10.48 -5.43
C ALA A 101 -6.62 -10.64 -6.92
N SER A 102 -7.55 -9.80 -7.43
CA SER A 102 -7.95 -9.82 -8.83
C SER A 102 -6.80 -9.48 -9.77
N GLY A 103 -6.05 -8.40 -9.50
CA GLY A 103 -4.88 -8.02 -10.27
C GLY A 103 -3.76 -9.06 -10.19
N THR A 104 -3.51 -9.60 -8.98
CA THR A 104 -2.51 -10.66 -8.77
C THR A 104 -2.88 -11.93 -9.56
N ALA A 105 -4.16 -12.34 -9.56
CA ALA A 105 -4.60 -13.49 -10.34
C ALA A 105 -4.45 -13.25 -11.85
N ALA A 106 -4.81 -12.05 -12.32
CA ALA A 106 -4.63 -11.65 -13.71
C ALA A 106 -3.14 -11.68 -14.12
N LEU A 107 -2.24 -11.21 -13.25
CA LEU A 107 -0.80 -11.24 -13.46
C LEU A 107 -0.29 -12.66 -13.68
N ILE A 108 -0.73 -13.61 -12.84
CA ILE A 108 -0.35 -15.02 -12.94
C ILE A 108 -0.86 -15.64 -14.25
N GLU A 109 -2.12 -15.38 -14.61
CA GLU A 109 -2.70 -15.93 -15.84
C GLU A 109 -2.05 -15.32 -17.10
N LEU A 110 -1.70 -14.04 -17.07
CA LEU A 110 -0.95 -13.41 -18.15
C LEU A 110 0.45 -14.01 -18.28
N ALA A 111 1.15 -14.29 -17.18
CA ALA A 111 2.46 -14.93 -17.21
C ALA A 111 2.39 -16.31 -17.89
N LYS A 112 1.36 -17.12 -17.54
CA LYS A 112 1.14 -18.41 -18.19
C LYS A 112 0.86 -18.26 -19.69
N LYS A 113 -0.02 -17.33 -20.07
CA LYS A 113 -0.38 -17.09 -21.48
C LYS A 113 0.79 -16.57 -22.27
N MET A 114 1.58 -15.62 -21.76
CA MET A 114 2.75 -15.08 -22.45
C MET A 114 3.81 -16.16 -22.66
N LYS A 115 4.05 -17.03 -21.66
CA LYS A 115 4.98 -18.16 -21.80
C LYS A 115 4.57 -19.15 -22.90
N GLN A 116 3.28 -19.32 -23.13
CA GLN A 116 2.72 -20.24 -24.14
C GLN A 116 2.52 -19.57 -25.52
N SER A 117 2.51 -18.25 -25.55
CA SER A 117 2.27 -17.49 -26.77
C SER A 117 3.52 -17.41 -27.65
N LYS A 118 3.30 -17.04 -28.93
CA LYS A 118 4.39 -16.71 -29.86
C LYS A 118 4.70 -15.20 -29.83
N ALA A 119 4.24 -14.46 -28.84
CA ALA A 119 4.49 -13.04 -28.69
C ALA A 119 5.92 -12.82 -28.17
N ASN A 120 6.87 -12.77 -29.07
CA ASN A 120 8.30 -12.69 -28.77
C ASN A 120 8.95 -11.34 -29.15
N ASN A 121 8.14 -10.35 -29.52
CA ASN A 121 8.66 -9.02 -29.90
C ASN A 121 9.18 -8.21 -28.71
N ASN A 122 8.82 -8.62 -27.49
CA ASN A 122 9.32 -8.05 -26.24
C ASN A 122 9.69 -9.17 -25.27
N ASN A 123 10.56 -8.87 -24.32
CA ASN A 123 10.67 -9.61 -23.08
C ASN A 123 9.50 -9.21 -22.15
N TYR A 124 9.18 -10.03 -21.17
CA TYR A 124 8.09 -9.75 -20.24
C TYR A 124 8.60 -9.86 -18.80
N LEU A 125 8.41 -8.81 -18.02
CA LEU A 125 8.70 -8.76 -16.60
C LEU A 125 7.39 -8.70 -15.81
N PHE A 126 7.17 -9.68 -14.96
CA PHE A 126 6.00 -9.77 -14.09
C PHE A 126 6.44 -9.44 -12.67
N ILE A 127 5.74 -8.51 -12.01
CA ILE A 127 6.08 -8.10 -10.65
C ILE A 127 4.83 -8.10 -9.78
N ALA A 128 4.81 -8.95 -8.76
CA ALA A 128 3.85 -8.82 -7.66
C ALA A 128 4.50 -7.94 -6.58
N PHE A 129 3.96 -6.75 -6.38
CA PHE A 129 4.47 -5.76 -5.44
C PHE A 129 3.94 -6.00 -4.02
N SER A 130 4.79 -5.75 -3.02
CA SER A 130 4.44 -5.77 -1.60
C SER A 130 4.40 -4.35 -1.03
N GLY A 131 3.56 -4.12 -0.04
CA GLY A 131 3.51 -2.85 0.69
C GLY A 131 2.96 -1.68 -0.11
N GLU A 132 2.07 -1.94 -1.05
CA GLU A 132 1.33 -0.92 -1.81
C GLU A 132 0.47 -0.10 -0.87
N GLU A 133 -0.34 -0.75 -0.05
CA GLU A 133 -1.29 -0.18 0.90
C GLU A 133 -0.65 0.67 2.00
N LEU A 134 0.65 0.53 2.18
CA LEU A 134 1.45 1.29 3.13
C LEU A 134 2.13 2.51 2.49
N GLY A 135 1.97 2.71 1.19
CA GLY A 135 2.52 3.84 0.44
C GLY A 135 3.50 3.44 -0.66
N LEU A 136 3.15 2.46 -1.47
CA LEU A 136 3.86 2.05 -2.69
C LEU A 136 5.30 1.55 -2.43
N TYR A 137 5.56 0.96 -1.26
CA TYR A 137 6.94 0.62 -0.89
C TYR A 137 7.59 -0.38 -1.84
N GLY A 138 6.84 -1.38 -2.31
CA GLY A 138 7.39 -2.40 -3.21
C GLY A 138 7.77 -1.85 -4.56
N SER A 139 6.91 -1.06 -5.20
CA SER A 139 7.19 -0.45 -6.50
C SER A 139 8.30 0.60 -6.40
N LYS A 140 8.31 1.41 -5.34
CA LYS A 140 9.40 2.33 -5.06
C LYS A 140 10.74 1.60 -4.92
N TYR A 141 10.78 0.54 -4.10
CA TYR A 141 12.01 -0.25 -3.94
C TYR A 141 12.48 -0.83 -5.27
N PHE A 142 11.57 -1.32 -6.10
CA PHE A 142 11.91 -1.86 -7.42
C PHE A 142 12.52 -0.80 -8.34
N THR A 143 12.00 0.43 -8.36
CA THR A 143 12.56 1.50 -9.18
C THR A 143 13.94 1.95 -8.72
N GLU A 144 14.22 1.87 -7.41
CA GLU A 144 15.53 2.18 -6.82
C GLU A 144 16.53 1.01 -6.94
N ASN A 145 16.01 -0.25 -7.03
CA ASN A 145 16.79 -1.48 -7.10
C ASN A 145 16.23 -2.42 -8.18
N PRO A 146 16.27 -2.03 -9.45
CA PRO A 146 15.64 -2.80 -10.50
C PRO A 146 16.41 -4.10 -10.80
N THR A 147 15.68 -5.13 -11.22
CA THR A 147 16.25 -6.42 -11.65
C THR A 147 16.58 -6.46 -13.14
N ILE A 148 16.22 -5.42 -13.90
CA ILE A 148 16.55 -5.22 -15.31
C ILE A 148 17.08 -3.80 -15.52
N ASP A 149 17.69 -3.53 -16.66
CA ASP A 149 17.95 -2.14 -17.08
C ASP A 149 16.61 -1.47 -17.43
N LEU A 150 16.19 -0.49 -16.63
CA LEU A 150 14.93 0.22 -16.83
C LEU A 150 14.87 0.97 -18.16
N LYS A 151 16.00 1.26 -18.79
CA LYS A 151 16.03 1.86 -20.15
C LYS A 151 15.48 0.93 -21.20
N THR A 152 15.45 -0.38 -20.95
CA THR A 152 14.86 -1.37 -21.85
C THR A 152 13.34 -1.51 -21.65
N ALA A 153 12.79 -0.95 -20.56
CA ALA A 153 11.36 -0.98 -20.33
C ALA A 153 10.63 -0.10 -21.34
N ASN A 154 9.79 -0.72 -22.16
CA ASN A 154 9.01 -0.03 -23.18
C ASN A 154 7.80 0.68 -22.55
N TYR A 155 7.01 -0.07 -21.78
CA TYR A 155 5.90 0.43 -20.98
C TYR A 155 5.57 -0.54 -19.85
N MET A 156 4.74 -0.07 -18.93
CA MET A 156 4.21 -0.87 -17.83
C MET A 156 2.70 -0.89 -17.84
N ILE A 157 2.13 -2.06 -17.58
CA ILE A 157 0.71 -2.25 -17.30
C ILE A 157 0.59 -2.64 -15.83
N ASN A 158 -0.04 -1.81 -15.02
CA ASN A 158 -0.39 -2.14 -13.64
C ASN A 158 -1.87 -2.51 -13.56
N MET A 159 -2.16 -3.63 -12.91
CA MET A 159 -3.52 -4.14 -12.75
C MET A 159 -3.93 -4.02 -11.29
N ASP A 160 -5.00 -3.27 -11.08
CA ASP A 160 -5.55 -3.04 -9.76
C ASP A 160 -7.08 -3.00 -9.85
N MET A 161 -7.74 -3.79 -9.00
CA MET A 161 -9.20 -3.91 -8.94
C MET A 161 -9.83 -4.26 -10.30
N VAL A 162 -9.33 -5.30 -10.95
CA VAL A 162 -9.80 -5.76 -12.27
C VAL A 162 -10.83 -6.89 -12.21
N GLY A 163 -11.28 -7.25 -11.00
CA GLY A 163 -12.17 -8.39 -10.78
C GLY A 163 -13.65 -8.11 -11.04
N ARG A 164 -14.04 -6.84 -11.20
CA ARG A 164 -15.43 -6.47 -11.45
C ARG A 164 -15.56 -5.26 -12.35
N LEU A 165 -16.65 -5.21 -13.08
CA LEU A 165 -17.04 -4.03 -13.84
C LEU A 165 -17.84 -3.06 -12.95
N SER A 166 -17.77 -1.78 -13.26
CA SER A 166 -18.70 -0.80 -12.68
C SER A 166 -20.15 -1.19 -12.98
N ASP A 167 -21.00 -1.18 -11.96
CA ASP A 167 -22.42 -1.54 -12.12
C ASP A 167 -23.17 -0.60 -13.06
N SER A 168 -22.79 0.66 -13.10
CA SER A 168 -23.42 1.70 -13.94
C SER A 168 -22.88 1.72 -15.36
N THR A 169 -21.55 1.63 -15.54
CA THR A 169 -20.91 1.82 -16.86
C THR A 169 -20.56 0.49 -17.54
N LYS A 170 -20.54 -0.63 -16.80
CA LYS A 170 -20.10 -1.95 -17.27
C LYS A 170 -18.70 -1.91 -17.92
N SER A 171 -17.84 -1.03 -17.40
CA SER A 171 -16.49 -0.80 -17.92
C SER A 171 -15.43 -0.85 -16.82
N VAL A 172 -14.21 -1.14 -17.21
CA VAL A 172 -13.00 -0.91 -16.40
C VAL A 172 -12.39 0.42 -16.81
N THR A 173 -11.71 1.07 -15.89
CA THR A 173 -10.98 2.32 -16.16
C THR A 173 -9.54 2.00 -16.55
N ILE A 174 -9.07 2.58 -17.66
CA ILE A 174 -7.67 2.55 -18.05
C ILE A 174 -7.14 3.98 -17.94
N GLY A 175 -6.18 4.19 -17.04
CA GLY A 175 -5.42 5.44 -16.93
C GLY A 175 -4.05 5.27 -17.59
N GLY A 176 -3.49 6.32 -18.14
CA GLY A 176 -2.14 6.29 -18.72
C GLY A 176 -1.41 7.60 -18.49
N TYR A 177 -0.09 7.48 -18.38
CA TYR A 177 0.85 8.58 -18.41
C TYR A 177 1.88 8.27 -19.49
N GLY A 178 2.19 9.23 -20.34
CA GLY A 178 3.19 9.15 -21.39
C GLY A 178 4.09 10.37 -21.37
#